data_90b7cca8b2323791aadfb0f591a1f8f0
#
_entry.id   90b7cca8b2323791aadfb0f591a1f8f0
#
_cell.length_a   1.000
_cell.length_b   1.000
_cell.length_c   1.000
_cell.angle_alpha   90.00
_cell.angle_beta   90.00
_cell.angle_gamma   90.00
#
_symmetry.space_group_name_H-M   'P 1'
#
loop_
_entity.id
_entity.type
_entity.pdbx_description
1 polymer ?
#
loop_
_entity_poly.entity_id
_entity_poly.type
_entity_poly.pdbx_seq_one_letter_code
_entity_poly.pdbx_strand_id
1 'polypeptide(L)'
;METLTIAYATDENYAKLVWCSLKSLLENNANFFTVKAYIISDNLSNSSKDKLSNLISSYNGKICFIEFDSIAYGLDNACTFQNGKTSYARLFLAQIVKENKILYLDCDTLINHSLCDLWNTDLEGYYIAGVKDIIAPQLKQDIQLLPTDIYINAGILLINIQEWKKNKIESQFIAYIKKMNGKISCHDQGIINHVCKNKIKTISCTYNVMTPFFYLSSLQIKEIFELKDYYNDIEIKEAISHPHILHFTAGWHIRVWYSNSKHPYAYLFKKYYNLSPWKKTPLPLGHLTLKIKVLRNIFKILPFSIYLKILRIKRERAKCCLLYTSDAA
;
A
#
# COMPACT_ATOMS: atom_id res chain seq x y z
N MET A 1 29.03 1.09 -0.46
CA MET A 1 27.66 0.69 -0.09
C MET A 1 26.82 0.57 -1.35
N GLU A 2 25.94 -0.41 -1.40
CA GLU A 2 24.97 -0.55 -2.47
C GLU A 2 23.93 0.59 -2.40
N THR A 3 23.30 0.92 -3.54
CA THR A 3 22.27 1.95 -3.57
C THR A 3 20.88 1.31 -3.43
N LEU A 4 20.15 1.65 -2.37
CA LEU A 4 18.73 1.34 -2.23
C LEU A 4 17.92 2.43 -2.92
N THR A 5 17.30 2.09 -4.04
CA THR A 5 16.43 3.00 -4.78
C THR A 5 15.00 2.84 -4.35
N ILE A 6 14.38 3.93 -3.90
CA ILE A 6 12.99 3.92 -3.38
C ILE A 6 12.13 4.95 -4.11
N ALA A 7 10.80 4.75 -4.08
CA ALA A 7 9.84 5.74 -4.56
C ALA A 7 8.69 5.91 -3.57
N TYR A 8 8.20 7.15 -3.48
CA TYR A 8 6.94 7.53 -2.85
C TYR A 8 6.10 8.35 -3.82
N ALA A 9 4.79 8.23 -3.72
CA ALA A 9 3.84 9.15 -4.38
C ALA A 9 3.10 9.94 -3.29
N THR A 10 3.08 11.28 -3.36
CA THR A 10 2.57 12.11 -2.28
C THR A 10 1.97 13.43 -2.77
N ASP A 11 1.07 14.00 -1.95
CA ASP A 11 0.66 15.40 -1.99
C ASP A 11 1.16 16.14 -0.74
N GLU A 12 0.82 17.42 -0.63
CA GLU A 12 1.22 18.25 0.52
C GLU A 12 0.65 17.74 1.86
N ASN A 13 -0.56 17.14 1.86
CA ASN A 13 -1.19 16.62 3.08
C ASN A 13 -0.42 15.43 3.66
N TYR A 14 0.17 14.62 2.79
CA TYR A 14 0.91 13.40 3.15
C TYR A 14 2.43 13.60 3.26
N ALA A 15 2.97 14.78 2.93
CA ALA A 15 4.41 15.09 3.02
C ALA A 15 5.03 14.75 4.38
N LYS A 16 4.32 15.03 5.49
CA LYS A 16 4.75 14.69 6.85
C LYS A 16 4.82 13.18 7.10
N LEU A 17 3.96 12.38 6.45
CA LEU A 17 3.99 10.93 6.55
C LEU A 17 5.18 10.36 5.78
N VAL A 18 5.42 10.86 4.54
CA VAL A 18 6.62 10.53 3.77
C VAL A 18 7.88 10.83 4.57
N TRP A 19 7.94 11.98 5.25
CA TRP A 19 9.09 12.32 6.08
C TRP A 19 9.30 11.30 7.21
N CYS A 20 8.23 10.90 7.91
CA CYS A 20 8.31 9.90 8.98
C CYS A 20 8.75 8.53 8.43
N SER A 21 8.19 8.11 7.29
CA SER A 21 8.56 6.86 6.62
C SER A 21 10.02 6.89 6.18
N LEU A 22 10.46 7.94 5.47
CA LEU A 22 11.83 8.11 5.00
C LEU A 22 12.82 8.19 6.18
N LYS A 23 12.48 8.93 7.26
CA LYS A 23 13.33 9.00 8.47
C LYS A 23 13.52 7.62 9.10
N SER A 24 12.44 6.84 9.23
CA SER A 24 12.51 5.49 9.76
C SER A 24 13.34 4.55 8.87
N LEU A 25 13.21 4.69 7.53
CA LEU A 25 14.02 3.95 6.58
C LEU A 25 15.50 4.27 6.74
N LEU A 26 15.86 5.55 6.77
CA LEU A 26 17.24 5.99 6.88
C LEU A 26 17.87 5.55 8.21
N GLU A 27 17.16 5.64 9.34
CA GLU A 27 17.69 5.17 10.63
C GLU A 27 18.01 3.68 10.65
N ASN A 28 17.21 2.86 9.99
CA ASN A 28 17.37 1.41 10.03
C ASN A 28 18.20 0.84 8.87
N ASN A 29 18.58 1.66 7.87
CA ASN A 29 19.21 1.15 6.65
C ASN A 29 20.45 1.93 6.17
N ALA A 30 20.76 3.11 6.71
CA ALA A 30 21.89 3.93 6.25
C ALA A 30 23.26 3.26 6.45
N ASN A 31 23.37 2.27 7.34
CA ASN A 31 24.60 1.50 7.53
C ASN A 31 24.82 0.44 6.44
N PHE A 32 23.78 0.10 5.68
CA PHE A 32 23.80 -0.93 4.64
C PHE A 32 23.78 -0.31 3.24
N PHE A 33 23.08 0.82 3.08
CA PHE A 33 22.79 1.42 1.79
C PHE A 33 23.06 2.91 1.74
N THR A 34 23.45 3.40 0.54
CA THR A 34 23.19 4.79 0.14
C THR A 34 21.77 4.86 -0.42
N VAL A 35 20.92 5.74 0.11
CA VAL A 35 19.51 5.81 -0.31
C VAL A 35 19.35 6.81 -1.45
N LYS A 36 18.67 6.40 -2.53
CA LYS A 36 18.18 7.26 -3.60
C LYS A 36 16.66 7.24 -3.63
N ALA A 37 16.02 8.39 -3.39
CA ALA A 37 14.58 8.53 -3.33
C ALA A 37 14.03 9.27 -4.56
N TYR A 38 12.99 8.72 -5.18
CA TYR A 38 12.12 9.38 -6.14
C TYR A 38 10.82 9.77 -5.42
N ILE A 39 10.49 11.04 -5.41
CA ILE A 39 9.24 11.56 -4.85
C ILE A 39 8.39 12.05 -6.00
N ILE A 40 7.35 11.28 -6.33
CA ILE A 40 6.35 11.70 -7.32
C ILE A 40 5.32 12.53 -6.57
N SER A 41 5.25 13.81 -6.89
CA SER A 41 4.45 14.79 -6.14
C SER A 41 3.30 15.35 -6.95
N ASP A 42 2.18 15.56 -6.26
CA ASP A 42 1.07 16.35 -6.74
C ASP A 42 1.04 17.65 -5.92
N ASN A 43 1.57 18.72 -6.52
CA ASN A 43 1.63 20.07 -5.92
C ASN A 43 2.34 20.15 -4.56
N LEU A 44 3.48 19.49 -4.40
CA LEU A 44 4.26 19.57 -3.17
C LEU A 44 4.96 20.94 -3.06
N SER A 45 4.79 21.64 -1.92
CA SER A 45 5.40 22.95 -1.68
C SER A 45 6.94 22.88 -1.63
N ASN A 46 7.61 23.96 -2.02
CA ASN A 46 9.07 24.06 -1.90
C ASN A 46 9.54 23.82 -0.45
N SER A 47 8.80 24.35 0.54
CA SER A 47 9.10 24.12 1.96
C SER A 47 9.10 22.63 2.33
N SER A 48 8.14 21.84 1.81
CA SER A 48 8.09 20.40 2.04
C SER A 48 9.18 19.66 1.28
N LYS A 49 9.49 20.09 0.03
CA LYS A 49 10.63 19.56 -0.75
C LYS A 49 11.95 19.79 -0.01
N ASP A 50 12.19 20.99 0.54
CA ASP A 50 13.39 21.32 1.31
C ASP A 50 13.54 20.46 2.57
N LYS A 51 12.43 20.23 3.31
CA LYS A 51 12.45 19.39 4.51
C LYS A 51 12.81 17.94 4.20
N LEU A 52 12.30 17.39 3.10
CA LEU A 52 12.64 16.04 2.64
C LEU A 52 14.09 15.98 2.13
N SER A 53 14.54 17.00 1.38
CA SER A 53 15.91 17.11 0.88
C SER A 53 16.93 17.17 2.01
N ASN A 54 16.68 18.02 3.01
CA ASN A 54 17.56 18.14 4.18
C ASN A 54 17.65 16.83 4.96
N LEU A 55 16.53 16.10 5.09
CA LEU A 55 16.53 14.80 5.76
C LEU A 55 17.44 13.81 5.02
N ILE A 56 17.23 13.59 3.74
CA ILE A 56 17.97 12.56 3.00
C ILE A 56 19.45 12.92 2.87
N SER A 57 19.76 14.22 2.71
CA SER A 57 21.14 14.72 2.62
C SER A 57 21.91 14.52 3.93
N SER A 58 21.23 14.58 5.09
CA SER A 58 21.87 14.29 6.39
C SER A 58 22.32 12.84 6.55
N TYR A 59 21.89 11.95 5.64
CA TYR A 59 22.33 10.55 5.52
C TYR A 59 23.13 10.27 4.23
N ASN A 60 23.68 11.31 3.59
CA ASN A 60 24.41 11.22 2.32
C ASN A 60 23.60 10.58 1.17
N GLY A 61 22.29 10.60 1.25
CA GLY A 61 21.39 10.11 0.22
C GLY A 61 21.09 11.15 -0.86
N LYS A 62 20.36 10.73 -1.89
CA LYS A 62 19.91 11.57 -3.00
C LYS A 62 18.41 11.55 -3.13
N ILE A 63 17.82 12.68 -3.52
CA ILE A 63 16.38 12.81 -3.74
C ILE A 63 16.10 13.45 -5.11
N CYS A 64 15.09 12.93 -5.80
CA CYS A 64 14.60 13.47 -7.07
C CYS A 64 13.10 13.71 -6.92
N PHE A 65 12.64 14.93 -7.18
CA PHE A 65 11.22 15.27 -7.22
C PHE A 65 10.72 15.23 -8.66
N ILE A 66 9.58 14.61 -8.88
CA ILE A 66 8.92 14.46 -10.17
C ILE A 66 7.48 14.94 -9.98
N GLU A 67 7.04 15.88 -10.81
CA GLU A 67 5.64 16.28 -10.78
C GLU A 67 4.77 15.21 -11.48
N PHE A 68 3.70 14.79 -10.83
CA PHE A 68 2.84 13.71 -11.30
C PHE A 68 2.27 13.98 -12.68
N ASP A 69 1.79 15.19 -12.93
CA ASP A 69 1.22 15.60 -14.22
C ASP A 69 2.23 15.53 -15.37
N SER A 70 3.54 15.59 -15.08
CA SER A 70 4.58 15.50 -16.11
C SER A 70 4.78 14.08 -16.66
N ILE A 71 4.32 13.06 -15.93
CA ILE A 71 4.50 11.65 -16.29
C ILE A 71 3.19 10.91 -16.53
N ALA A 72 2.08 11.37 -15.94
CA ALA A 72 0.80 10.71 -16.04
C ALA A 72 0.15 10.94 -17.41
N TYR A 73 -0.30 9.86 -18.04
CA TYR A 73 -1.07 9.90 -19.28
C TYR A 73 -2.13 8.78 -19.31
N GLY A 74 -3.16 8.97 -20.12
CA GLY A 74 -4.20 7.94 -20.31
C GLY A 74 -5.06 7.65 -19.08
N LEU A 75 -5.11 8.58 -18.11
CA LEU A 75 -5.90 8.49 -16.89
C LEU A 75 -7.19 9.31 -16.90
N ASP A 76 -7.62 9.79 -18.08
CA ASP A 76 -8.74 10.73 -18.20
C ASP A 76 -10.03 10.19 -17.59
N ASN A 77 -10.31 8.89 -17.80
CA ASN A 77 -11.49 8.19 -17.29
C ASN A 77 -11.20 7.33 -16.05
N ALA A 78 -9.99 7.37 -15.49
CA ALA A 78 -9.65 6.54 -14.34
C ALA A 78 -10.42 6.98 -13.10
N CYS A 79 -11.06 6.04 -12.41
CA CYS A 79 -11.71 6.30 -11.12
C CYS A 79 -10.67 6.77 -10.10
N THR A 80 -11.00 7.81 -9.35
CA THR A 80 -10.12 8.38 -8.35
C THR A 80 -10.39 7.79 -6.97
N PHE A 81 -9.34 7.61 -6.17
CA PHE A 81 -9.47 7.30 -4.75
C PHE A 81 -9.44 8.62 -3.96
N GLN A 82 -10.50 8.89 -3.17
CA GLN A 82 -10.62 10.12 -2.37
C GLN A 82 -10.35 11.42 -3.18
N ASN A 83 -10.82 11.46 -4.42
CA ASN A 83 -10.65 12.58 -5.37
C ASN A 83 -9.19 12.86 -5.81
N GLY A 84 -8.25 11.94 -5.56
CA GLY A 84 -6.85 12.07 -5.99
C GLY A 84 -6.43 10.97 -6.96
N LYS A 85 -5.60 11.32 -7.95
CA LYS A 85 -4.99 10.38 -8.90
C LYS A 85 -3.56 9.99 -8.51
N THR A 86 -3.01 10.56 -7.45
CA THR A 86 -1.60 10.40 -7.07
C THR A 86 -1.21 8.95 -6.81
N SER A 87 -2.15 8.10 -6.35
CA SER A 87 -1.89 6.67 -6.19
C SER A 87 -1.52 5.96 -7.50
N TYR A 88 -1.96 6.48 -8.65
CA TYR A 88 -1.59 5.95 -9.97
C TYR A 88 -0.13 6.23 -10.35
N ALA A 89 0.58 7.09 -9.63
CA ALA A 89 1.97 7.43 -9.93
C ALA A 89 2.89 6.20 -9.98
N ARG A 90 2.60 5.17 -9.17
CA ARG A 90 3.37 3.90 -9.17
C ARG A 90 3.29 3.13 -10.49
N LEU A 91 2.30 3.44 -11.36
CA LEU A 91 2.18 2.81 -12.68
C LEU A 91 3.20 3.35 -13.70
N PHE A 92 3.80 4.52 -13.42
CA PHE A 92 4.66 5.26 -14.36
C PHE A 92 6.15 5.25 -13.95
N LEU A 93 6.54 4.35 -13.04
CA LEU A 93 7.90 4.32 -12.49
C LEU A 93 8.96 3.98 -13.54
N ALA A 94 8.64 3.18 -14.55
CA ALA A 94 9.61 2.80 -15.58
C ALA A 94 10.02 3.97 -16.48
N GLN A 95 9.24 5.06 -16.56
CA GLN A 95 9.61 6.26 -17.32
C GLN A 95 10.71 7.06 -16.62
N ILE A 96 10.70 7.10 -15.29
CA ILE A 96 11.52 8.01 -14.49
C ILE A 96 12.69 7.34 -13.81
N VAL A 97 12.58 6.05 -13.50
CA VAL A 97 13.62 5.29 -12.80
C VAL A 97 14.67 4.80 -13.80
N LYS A 98 15.94 5.14 -13.53
CA LYS A 98 17.08 4.72 -14.36
C LYS A 98 17.64 3.36 -13.95
N GLU A 99 17.47 3.01 -12.70
CA GLU A 99 17.92 1.77 -12.08
C GLU A 99 17.11 0.56 -12.55
N ASN A 100 17.68 -0.64 -12.42
CA ASN A 100 17.04 -1.88 -12.87
C ASN A 100 15.90 -2.34 -11.95
N LYS A 101 15.92 -1.93 -10.66
CA LYS A 101 14.87 -2.23 -9.69
C LYS A 101 14.61 -1.04 -8.76
N ILE A 102 13.42 -1.00 -8.16
CA ILE A 102 13.02 0.03 -7.21
C ILE A 102 12.08 -0.56 -6.17
N LEU A 103 12.17 -0.07 -4.93
CA LEU A 103 11.21 -0.34 -3.88
C LEU A 103 10.21 0.83 -3.80
N TYR A 104 8.97 0.60 -4.19
CA TYR A 104 7.87 1.55 -3.99
C TYR A 104 7.30 1.38 -2.58
N LEU A 105 7.04 2.50 -1.90
CA LEU A 105 6.49 2.56 -0.55
C LEU A 105 5.33 3.55 -0.50
N ASP A 106 4.21 3.15 0.10
CA ASP A 106 3.14 4.09 0.44
C ASP A 106 3.56 5.03 1.58
N CYS A 107 2.99 6.24 1.59
CA CYS A 107 3.32 7.27 2.56
C CYS A 107 3.03 6.86 4.01
N ASP A 108 2.05 5.99 4.22
CA ASP A 108 1.58 5.52 5.52
C ASP A 108 2.31 4.24 5.98
N THR A 109 3.61 4.17 5.68
CA THR A 109 4.50 3.09 6.13
C THR A 109 5.52 3.58 7.15
N LEU A 110 6.03 2.67 7.99
CA LEU A 110 7.24 2.88 8.80
C LEU A 110 8.15 1.68 8.68
N ILE A 111 9.43 1.95 8.44
CA ILE A 111 10.46 0.92 8.32
C ILE A 111 11.08 0.73 9.71
N ASN A 112 11.05 -0.51 10.23
CA ASN A 112 11.44 -0.82 11.59
C ASN A 112 12.69 -1.71 11.69
N HIS A 113 13.07 -2.36 10.58
CA HIS A 113 14.26 -3.21 10.48
C HIS A 113 14.95 -3.05 9.12
N SER A 114 16.10 -3.72 8.97
CA SER A 114 16.86 -3.73 7.70
C SER A 114 16.01 -4.27 6.54
N LEU A 115 16.19 -3.67 5.37
CA LEU A 115 15.57 -4.07 4.10
C LEU A 115 16.54 -4.85 3.20
N CYS A 116 17.70 -5.29 3.70
CA CYS A 116 18.71 -5.98 2.91
C CYS A 116 18.13 -7.22 2.20
N ASP A 117 17.44 -8.10 2.92
CA ASP A 117 16.90 -9.33 2.35
C ASP A 117 15.78 -9.03 1.35
N LEU A 118 14.94 -8.02 1.63
CA LEU A 118 13.92 -7.56 0.68
C LEU A 118 14.58 -7.02 -0.60
N TRP A 119 15.58 -6.14 -0.45
CA TRP A 119 16.26 -5.55 -1.60
C TRP A 119 17.00 -6.59 -2.43
N ASN A 120 17.57 -7.63 -1.80
CA ASN A 120 18.27 -8.73 -2.45
C ASN A 120 17.35 -9.85 -2.95
N THR A 121 16.03 -9.68 -2.82
CA THR A 121 15.09 -10.63 -3.41
C THR A 121 15.34 -10.76 -4.92
N ASP A 122 15.57 -11.99 -5.37
CA ASP A 122 15.69 -12.29 -6.79
C ASP A 122 14.35 -12.08 -7.50
N LEU A 123 14.35 -11.29 -8.56
CA LEU A 123 13.20 -10.99 -9.41
C LEU A 123 13.33 -11.60 -10.81
N GLU A 124 14.22 -12.56 -11.03
CA GLU A 124 14.32 -13.24 -12.32
C GLU A 124 12.98 -13.92 -12.68
N GLY A 125 12.47 -13.63 -13.85
CA GLY A 125 11.19 -14.12 -14.33
C GLY A 125 9.94 -13.42 -13.75
N TYR A 126 10.10 -12.46 -12.84
CA TYR A 126 9.01 -11.71 -12.21
C TYR A 126 9.03 -10.21 -12.56
N TYR A 127 7.85 -9.62 -12.64
CA TYR A 127 7.70 -8.17 -12.82
C TYR A 127 7.74 -7.41 -11.50
N ILE A 128 7.20 -8.02 -10.45
CA ILE A 128 7.09 -7.42 -9.11
C ILE A 128 7.16 -8.49 -8.02
N ALA A 129 7.58 -8.06 -6.83
CA ALA A 129 7.36 -8.80 -5.60
C ALA A 129 6.55 -7.96 -4.60
N GLY A 130 5.66 -8.63 -3.85
CA GLY A 130 4.81 -7.99 -2.85
C GLY A 130 4.17 -8.98 -1.89
N VAL A 131 3.53 -8.44 -0.84
CA VAL A 131 2.84 -9.22 0.20
C VAL A 131 1.40 -9.49 -0.23
N LYS A 132 0.91 -10.73 -0.04
CA LYS A 132 -0.49 -11.09 -0.33
C LYS A 132 -1.45 -10.16 0.43
N ASP A 133 -2.43 -9.59 -0.29
CA ASP A 133 -3.44 -8.72 0.31
C ASP A 133 -4.69 -9.48 0.75
N ILE A 134 -5.47 -8.81 1.58
CA ILE A 134 -6.75 -9.28 2.11
C ILE A 134 -7.87 -8.77 1.19
N ILE A 135 -8.22 -9.55 0.18
CA ILE A 135 -9.22 -9.17 -0.84
C ILE A 135 -10.26 -10.26 -1.05
N ALA A 136 -11.55 -9.87 -1.09
CA ALA A 136 -12.62 -10.80 -1.38
C ALA A 136 -12.59 -11.30 -2.84
N PRO A 137 -12.97 -12.59 -3.12
CA PRO A 137 -12.95 -13.18 -4.44
C PRO A 137 -13.74 -12.36 -5.49
N GLN A 138 -14.85 -11.73 -5.09
CA GLN A 138 -15.65 -10.90 -5.99
C GLN A 138 -14.82 -9.76 -6.59
N LEU A 139 -14.00 -9.07 -5.77
CA LEU A 139 -13.13 -8.00 -6.26
C LEU A 139 -12.03 -8.51 -7.20
N LYS A 140 -11.57 -9.77 -7.02
CA LYS A 140 -10.68 -10.42 -7.99
C LYS A 140 -11.39 -10.64 -9.33
N GLN A 141 -12.64 -11.12 -9.30
CA GLN A 141 -13.44 -11.33 -10.52
C GLN A 141 -13.70 -10.03 -11.25
N ASP A 142 -14.02 -8.94 -10.55
CA ASP A 142 -14.26 -7.61 -11.13
C ASP A 142 -13.07 -7.12 -11.96
N ILE A 143 -11.86 -7.48 -11.57
CA ILE A 143 -10.62 -7.16 -12.30
C ILE A 143 -10.12 -8.32 -13.19
N GLN A 144 -10.97 -9.29 -13.50
CA GLN A 144 -10.69 -10.42 -14.39
C GLN A 144 -9.54 -11.33 -13.87
N LEU A 145 -9.44 -11.52 -12.57
CA LEU A 145 -8.59 -12.52 -11.92
C LEU A 145 -9.39 -13.75 -11.50
N LEU A 146 -8.74 -14.91 -11.52
CA LEU A 146 -9.29 -16.14 -10.94
C LEU A 146 -9.21 -16.09 -9.40
N PRO A 147 -10.09 -16.79 -8.69
CA PRO A 147 -9.99 -16.88 -7.22
C PRO A 147 -8.64 -17.41 -6.72
N THR A 148 -7.96 -18.23 -7.54
CA THR A 148 -6.65 -18.82 -7.24
C THR A 148 -5.46 -17.93 -7.61
N ASP A 149 -5.67 -16.86 -8.40
CA ASP A 149 -4.59 -15.95 -8.78
C ASP A 149 -4.01 -15.25 -7.54
N ILE A 150 -2.69 -15.06 -7.55
CA ILE A 150 -2.02 -14.27 -6.52
C ILE A 150 -2.51 -12.83 -6.62
N TYR A 151 -2.79 -12.24 -5.45
CA TYR A 151 -3.14 -10.83 -5.34
C TYR A 151 -2.33 -10.20 -4.21
N ILE A 152 -1.59 -9.16 -4.52
CA ILE A 152 -0.72 -8.48 -3.57
C ILE A 152 -1.21 -7.06 -3.26
N ASN A 153 -0.85 -6.58 -2.08
CA ASN A 153 -1.03 -5.19 -1.70
C ASN A 153 -0.03 -4.31 -2.46
N ALA A 154 -0.51 -3.21 -3.02
CA ALA A 154 0.32 -2.31 -3.83
C ALA A 154 1.08 -1.24 -3.03
N GLY A 155 0.94 -1.21 -1.70
CA GLY A 155 1.61 -0.20 -0.87
C GLY A 155 3.09 -0.44 -0.65
N ILE A 156 3.57 -1.68 -0.80
CA ILE A 156 4.98 -2.05 -0.79
C ILE A 156 5.24 -2.99 -1.96
N LEU A 157 6.01 -2.52 -2.95
CA LEU A 157 6.32 -3.26 -4.17
C LEU A 157 7.81 -3.19 -4.49
N LEU A 158 8.47 -4.33 -4.57
CA LEU A 158 9.79 -4.41 -5.19
C LEU A 158 9.58 -4.67 -6.68
N ILE A 159 9.96 -3.71 -7.52
CA ILE A 159 9.62 -3.68 -8.95
C ILE A 159 10.87 -3.92 -9.78
N ASN A 160 10.77 -4.85 -10.73
CA ASN A 160 11.77 -5.09 -11.76
C ASN A 160 11.57 -4.10 -12.93
N ILE A 161 12.22 -2.94 -12.83
CA ILE A 161 12.11 -1.87 -13.82
C ILE A 161 12.64 -2.30 -15.19
N GLN A 162 13.67 -3.13 -15.22
CA GLN A 162 14.20 -3.67 -16.47
C GLN A 162 13.15 -4.49 -17.23
N GLU A 163 12.47 -5.40 -16.52
CA GLU A 163 11.40 -6.22 -17.11
C GLU A 163 10.16 -5.39 -17.46
N TRP A 164 9.84 -4.35 -16.65
CA TRP A 164 8.74 -3.43 -16.98
C TRP A 164 9.00 -2.68 -18.30
N LYS A 165 10.22 -2.16 -18.49
CA LYS A 165 10.63 -1.49 -19.74
C LYS A 165 10.62 -2.45 -20.93
N LYS A 166 11.26 -3.60 -20.78
CA LYS A 166 11.35 -4.63 -21.83
C LYS A 166 9.97 -5.09 -22.33
N ASN A 167 9.03 -5.29 -21.40
CA ASN A 167 7.70 -5.81 -21.71
C ASN A 167 6.64 -4.70 -21.86
N LYS A 168 7.03 -3.42 -21.84
CA LYS A 168 6.14 -2.26 -21.99
C LYS A 168 4.93 -2.32 -21.02
N ILE A 169 5.18 -2.64 -19.75
CA ILE A 169 4.13 -2.89 -18.74
C ILE A 169 3.27 -1.65 -18.53
N GLU A 170 3.83 -0.44 -18.55
CA GLU A 170 3.07 0.80 -18.44
C GLU A 170 2.02 0.96 -19.55
N SER A 171 2.39 0.62 -20.79
CA SER A 171 1.45 0.62 -21.92
C SER A 171 0.31 -0.39 -21.70
N GLN A 172 0.60 -1.53 -21.07
CA GLN A 172 -0.43 -2.53 -20.73
C GLN A 172 -1.35 -2.03 -19.63
N PHE A 173 -0.85 -1.28 -18.63
CA PHE A 173 -1.69 -0.60 -17.63
C PHE A 173 -2.67 0.33 -18.29
N ILE A 174 -2.21 1.21 -19.19
CA ILE A 174 -3.06 2.17 -19.91
C ILE A 174 -4.09 1.47 -20.81
N ALA A 175 -3.66 0.42 -21.51
CA ALA A 175 -4.58 -0.38 -22.33
C ALA A 175 -5.68 -1.02 -21.47
N TYR A 176 -5.34 -1.53 -20.28
CA TYR A 176 -6.31 -2.12 -19.37
C TYR A 176 -7.27 -1.05 -18.78
N ILE A 177 -6.77 0.13 -18.38
CA ILE A 177 -7.59 1.25 -17.93
C ILE A 177 -8.62 1.63 -19.01
N LYS A 178 -8.18 1.76 -20.26
CA LYS A 178 -9.08 2.06 -21.41
C LYS A 178 -10.12 0.97 -21.63
N LYS A 179 -9.70 -0.30 -21.64
CA LYS A 179 -10.59 -1.47 -21.79
C LYS A 179 -11.70 -1.49 -20.73
N MET A 180 -11.38 -1.11 -19.50
CA MET A 180 -12.32 -1.08 -18.38
C MET A 180 -13.07 0.26 -18.23
N ASN A 181 -12.93 1.18 -19.21
CA ASN A 181 -13.47 2.54 -19.15
C ASN A 181 -13.16 3.26 -17.83
N GLY A 182 -11.97 3.02 -17.26
CA GLY A 182 -11.51 3.57 -16.00
C GLY A 182 -12.17 3.00 -14.73
N LYS A 183 -13.17 2.13 -14.87
CA LYS A 183 -13.90 1.53 -13.74
C LYS A 183 -13.22 0.22 -13.29
N ILE A 184 -12.23 0.34 -12.44
CA ILE A 184 -11.43 -0.79 -11.97
C ILE A 184 -11.53 -0.88 -10.44
N SER A 185 -11.99 -2.03 -9.94
CA SER A 185 -12.00 -2.32 -8.51
C SER A 185 -10.59 -2.26 -7.93
N CYS A 186 -10.43 -1.60 -6.77
CA CYS A 186 -9.14 -1.36 -6.12
C CYS A 186 -8.17 -0.48 -6.93
N HIS A 187 -8.65 0.30 -7.91
CA HIS A 187 -7.89 1.33 -8.63
C HIS A 187 -6.53 0.84 -9.17
N ASP A 188 -5.44 1.54 -8.87
CA ASP A 188 -4.07 1.21 -9.26
C ASP A 188 -3.62 -0.19 -8.79
N GLN A 189 -4.01 -0.61 -7.59
CA GLN A 189 -3.73 -1.95 -7.09
C GLN A 189 -4.40 -3.04 -7.95
N GLY A 190 -5.64 -2.83 -8.36
CA GLY A 190 -6.35 -3.74 -9.28
C GLY A 190 -5.67 -3.84 -10.64
N ILE A 191 -5.21 -2.71 -11.18
CA ILE A 191 -4.49 -2.65 -12.46
C ILE A 191 -3.19 -3.45 -12.39
N ILE A 192 -2.36 -3.21 -11.36
CA ILE A 192 -1.08 -3.89 -11.16
C ILE A 192 -1.30 -5.40 -11.06
N ASN A 193 -2.24 -5.83 -10.23
CA ASN A 193 -2.50 -7.25 -10.03
C ASN A 193 -3.04 -7.94 -11.29
N HIS A 194 -3.88 -7.24 -12.09
CA HIS A 194 -4.36 -7.79 -13.34
C HIS A 194 -3.24 -7.94 -14.38
N VAL A 195 -2.49 -6.89 -14.63
CA VAL A 195 -1.48 -6.86 -15.70
C VAL A 195 -0.25 -7.71 -15.33
N CYS A 196 0.16 -7.69 -14.07
CA CYS A 196 1.32 -8.45 -13.62
C CYS A 196 1.00 -9.89 -13.21
N LYS A 197 -0.26 -10.36 -13.30
CA LYS A 197 -0.62 -11.74 -12.94
C LYS A 197 0.34 -12.73 -13.60
N ASN A 198 0.62 -13.86 -12.96
CA ASN A 198 1.60 -14.88 -13.37
C ASN A 198 3.08 -14.42 -13.30
N LYS A 199 3.36 -13.16 -13.01
CA LYS A 199 4.70 -12.56 -12.86
C LYS A 199 4.85 -11.82 -11.53
N ILE A 200 4.08 -12.23 -10.52
CA ILE A 200 4.12 -11.72 -9.16
C ILE A 200 4.85 -12.72 -8.27
N LYS A 201 5.89 -12.27 -7.57
CA LYS A 201 6.55 -13.02 -6.52
C LYS A 201 5.97 -12.63 -5.16
N THR A 202 5.55 -13.59 -4.36
CA THR A 202 5.13 -13.32 -2.98
C THR A 202 6.33 -13.28 -2.04
N ILE A 203 6.29 -12.36 -1.10
CA ILE A 203 7.32 -12.18 -0.06
C ILE A 203 6.71 -12.33 1.33
N SER A 204 7.57 -12.42 2.36
CA SER A 204 7.13 -12.50 3.76
C SER A 204 6.23 -11.32 4.14
N CYS A 205 5.17 -11.61 4.90
CA CYS A 205 4.27 -10.58 5.40
C CYS A 205 4.92 -9.63 6.42
N THR A 206 6.12 -9.91 6.90
CA THR A 206 6.93 -8.99 7.70
C THR A 206 7.27 -7.69 6.96
N TYR A 207 7.29 -7.72 5.61
CA TYR A 207 7.56 -6.55 4.77
C TYR A 207 6.31 -5.72 4.42
N ASN A 208 5.13 -6.11 4.90
CA ASN A 208 3.92 -5.29 4.79
C ASN A 208 2.94 -5.68 5.89
N VAL A 209 3.26 -5.30 7.12
CA VAL A 209 2.45 -5.63 8.30
C VAL A 209 1.25 -4.70 8.36
N MET A 210 0.15 -5.17 7.78
CA MET A 210 -1.10 -4.41 7.63
C MET A 210 -1.91 -4.36 8.93
N THR A 211 -2.65 -3.28 9.13
CA THR A 211 -3.50 -3.05 10.32
C THR A 211 -4.40 -4.25 10.70
N PRO A 212 -5.03 -5.01 9.77
CA PRO A 212 -5.85 -6.17 10.13
C PRO A 212 -5.11 -7.28 10.88
N PHE A 213 -3.81 -7.45 10.73
CA PHE A 213 -3.04 -8.46 11.45
C PHE A 213 -3.10 -8.30 12.96
N PHE A 214 -3.32 -7.07 13.46
CA PHE A 214 -3.38 -6.77 14.89
C PHE A 214 -4.70 -7.14 15.57
N TYR A 215 -5.70 -7.64 14.82
CA TYR A 215 -7.00 -8.00 15.40
C TYR A 215 -7.69 -9.19 14.73
N LEU A 216 -7.11 -9.79 13.67
CA LEU A 216 -7.60 -11.00 13.01
C LEU A 216 -6.52 -12.06 12.99
N SER A 217 -6.88 -13.32 13.30
CA SER A 217 -6.03 -14.48 13.04
C SER A 217 -6.01 -14.85 11.54
N SER A 218 -5.07 -15.69 11.12
CA SER A 218 -5.03 -16.21 9.75
C SER A 218 -6.35 -16.89 9.36
N LEU A 219 -6.89 -17.72 10.25
CA LEU A 219 -8.18 -18.39 10.02
C LEU A 219 -9.31 -17.35 9.84
N GLN A 220 -9.36 -16.34 10.70
CA GLN A 220 -10.38 -15.28 10.59
C GLN A 220 -10.25 -14.48 9.30
N ILE A 221 -9.03 -14.18 8.86
CA ILE A 221 -8.78 -13.53 7.57
C ILE A 221 -9.29 -14.41 6.42
N LYS A 222 -8.90 -15.70 6.40
CA LYS A 222 -9.33 -16.64 5.36
C LYS A 222 -10.86 -16.75 5.30
N GLU A 223 -11.52 -16.92 6.43
CA GLU A 223 -12.97 -17.08 6.49
C GLU A 223 -13.74 -15.78 6.14
N ILE A 224 -13.30 -14.64 6.67
CA ILE A 224 -13.94 -13.34 6.40
C ILE A 224 -13.81 -12.96 4.92
N PHE A 225 -12.67 -13.19 4.31
CA PHE A 225 -12.38 -12.77 2.94
C PHE A 225 -12.46 -13.93 1.93
N GLU A 226 -12.85 -15.13 2.36
CA GLU A 226 -13.02 -16.34 1.52
C GLU A 226 -11.73 -16.67 0.75
N LEU A 227 -10.57 -16.53 1.39
CA LEU A 227 -9.27 -16.78 0.79
C LEU A 227 -8.91 -18.26 0.88
N LYS A 228 -8.58 -18.88 -0.26
CA LYS A 228 -8.10 -20.27 -0.29
C LYS A 228 -6.67 -20.40 0.23
N ASP A 229 -5.82 -19.41 -0.07
CA ASP A 229 -4.42 -19.35 0.33
C ASP A 229 -4.08 -18.00 0.94
N TYR A 230 -3.46 -18.02 2.12
CA TYR A 230 -2.94 -16.86 2.83
C TYR A 230 -1.86 -17.30 3.82
N TYR A 231 -1.14 -16.34 4.39
CA TYR A 231 -0.16 -16.59 5.45
C TYR A 231 -0.79 -17.33 6.63
N ASN A 232 -0.02 -18.21 7.27
CA ASN A 232 -0.48 -18.94 8.45
C ASN A 232 -0.31 -18.09 9.74
N ASP A 233 -0.80 -18.62 10.88
CA ASP A 233 -0.75 -17.88 12.14
C ASP A 233 0.68 -17.67 12.68
N ILE A 234 1.63 -18.55 12.34
CA ILE A 234 3.04 -18.40 12.74
C ILE A 234 3.65 -17.22 11.97
N GLU A 235 3.47 -17.18 10.66
CA GLU A 235 3.95 -16.08 9.81
C GLU A 235 3.35 -14.73 10.22
N ILE A 236 2.05 -14.67 10.53
CA ILE A 236 1.39 -13.43 10.99
C ILE A 236 1.90 -13.01 12.36
N LYS A 237 2.08 -13.93 13.30
CA LYS A 237 2.63 -13.63 14.63
C LYS A 237 4.06 -13.13 14.54
N GLU A 238 4.90 -13.74 13.71
CA GLU A 238 6.24 -13.28 13.42
C GLU A 238 6.22 -11.85 12.85
N ALA A 239 5.36 -11.60 11.85
CA ALA A 239 5.21 -10.28 11.26
C ALA A 239 4.79 -9.22 12.29
N ILE A 240 3.91 -9.55 13.22
CA ILE A 240 3.49 -8.63 14.30
C ILE A 240 4.61 -8.36 15.29
N SER A 241 5.38 -9.38 15.67
CA SER A 241 6.45 -9.25 16.68
C SER A 241 7.71 -8.63 16.11
N HIS A 242 8.04 -8.89 14.85
CA HIS A 242 9.24 -8.40 14.17
C HIS A 242 8.90 -7.76 12.80
N PRO A 243 8.11 -6.68 12.79
CA PRO A 243 7.72 -6.03 11.54
C PRO A 243 8.93 -5.34 10.90
N HIS A 244 9.27 -5.72 9.65
CA HIS A 244 10.25 -4.97 8.86
C HIS A 244 9.64 -3.67 8.36
N ILE A 245 8.43 -3.74 7.79
CA ILE A 245 7.66 -2.57 7.35
C ILE A 245 6.25 -2.65 7.94
N LEU A 246 5.90 -1.66 8.73
CA LEU A 246 4.54 -1.40 9.20
C LEU A 246 3.79 -0.61 8.13
N HIS A 247 2.60 -1.06 7.77
CA HIS A 247 1.72 -0.35 6.84
C HIS A 247 0.39 -0.05 7.52
N PHE A 248 0.15 1.21 7.80
CA PHE A 248 -1.02 1.66 8.55
C PHE A 248 -2.27 1.73 7.67
N THR A 249 -2.63 0.61 7.04
CA THR A 249 -3.80 0.48 6.18
C THR A 249 -5.11 0.77 6.91
N ALA A 250 -6.20 0.97 6.17
CA ALA A 250 -7.52 1.11 6.74
C ALA A 250 -7.94 -0.15 7.52
N GLY A 251 -8.71 0.03 8.58
CA GLY A 251 -9.16 -1.07 9.43
C GLY A 251 -10.00 -0.59 10.61
N TRP A 252 -9.99 -1.37 11.69
CA TRP A 252 -10.77 -1.05 12.90
C TRP A 252 -10.08 -0.07 13.85
N HIS A 253 -8.82 0.28 13.56
CA HIS A 253 -8.08 1.30 14.29
C HIS A 253 -8.16 2.66 13.57
N ILE A 254 -8.18 3.72 14.36
CA ILE A 254 -7.92 5.07 13.86
C ILE A 254 -6.45 5.10 13.41
N ARG A 255 -6.18 5.67 12.24
CA ARG A 255 -4.84 5.78 11.67
C ARG A 255 -3.87 6.46 12.64
N VAL A 256 -2.59 6.09 12.60
CA VAL A 256 -1.57 6.50 13.59
C VAL A 256 -1.28 8.00 13.61
N TRP A 257 -1.56 8.72 12.54
CA TRP A 257 -1.41 10.18 12.45
C TRP A 257 -2.57 10.98 13.02
N TYR A 258 -3.46 10.33 13.75
CA TYR A 258 -4.45 11.00 14.59
C TYR A 258 -4.07 10.88 16.07
N SER A 259 -4.31 11.96 16.84
CA SER A 259 -3.89 12.06 18.24
C SER A 259 -4.48 10.96 19.13
N ASN A 260 -5.71 10.52 18.84
CA ASN A 260 -6.46 9.51 19.58
C ASN A 260 -6.34 8.09 19.00
N SER A 261 -5.34 7.83 18.16
CA SER A 261 -5.08 6.48 17.65
C SER A 261 -4.73 5.50 18.79
N LYS A 262 -5.37 4.32 18.74
CA LYS A 262 -5.09 3.18 19.63
C LYS A 262 -4.42 2.02 18.88
N HIS A 263 -3.82 2.30 17.73
CA HIS A 263 -3.05 1.29 17.00
C HIS A 263 -1.82 0.88 17.86
N PRO A 264 -1.47 -0.41 17.97
CA PRO A 264 -0.35 -0.86 18.82
C PRO A 264 0.96 -0.14 18.55
N TYR A 265 1.23 0.22 17.30
CA TYR A 265 2.43 0.95 16.87
C TYR A 265 2.24 2.47 16.72
N ALA A 266 1.17 3.06 17.28
CA ALA A 266 0.98 4.52 17.23
C ALA A 266 2.11 5.29 17.94
N TYR A 267 2.74 4.67 18.97
CA TYR A 267 3.88 5.25 19.67
C TYR A 267 5.09 5.43 18.74
N LEU A 268 5.33 4.48 17.84
CA LEU A 268 6.45 4.52 16.89
C LEU A 268 6.26 5.65 15.87
N PHE A 269 5.04 5.82 15.33
CA PHE A 269 4.72 6.95 14.48
C PHE A 269 4.94 8.29 15.21
N LYS A 270 4.45 8.40 16.44
CA LYS A 270 4.63 9.62 17.27
C LYS A 270 6.11 9.90 17.56
N LYS A 271 6.95 8.88 17.76
CA LYS A 271 8.40 9.03 17.88
C LYS A 271 8.96 9.79 16.67
N TYR A 272 8.70 9.30 15.44
CA TYR A 272 9.21 9.93 14.22
C TYR A 272 8.57 11.28 13.95
N TYR A 273 7.26 11.42 14.21
CA TYR A 273 6.57 12.69 14.06
C TYR A 273 7.16 13.79 14.94
N ASN A 274 7.52 13.47 16.18
CA ASN A 274 8.14 14.40 17.12
C ASN A 274 9.58 14.79 16.73
N LEU A 275 10.23 14.04 15.87
CA LEU A 275 11.53 14.39 15.27
C LEU A 275 11.34 15.23 13.99
N SER A 276 10.14 15.28 13.43
CA SER A 276 9.88 15.93 12.15
C SER A 276 9.84 17.45 12.24
N PRO A 277 10.05 18.16 11.14
CA PRO A 277 9.83 19.61 11.07
C PRO A 277 8.38 20.03 11.36
N TRP A 278 7.42 19.10 11.31
CA TRP A 278 6.00 19.35 11.62
C TRP A 278 5.61 19.07 13.08
N LYS A 279 6.57 18.75 13.96
CA LYS A 279 6.33 18.40 15.38
C LYS A 279 5.51 19.43 16.19
N LYS A 280 5.53 20.70 15.77
CA LYS A 280 4.73 21.76 16.40
C LYS A 280 3.27 21.81 15.93
N THR A 281 2.92 21.09 14.85
CA THR A 281 1.54 21.01 14.35
C THR A 281 0.81 19.91 15.12
N PRO A 282 -0.27 20.21 15.85
CA PRO A 282 -1.02 19.18 16.56
C PRO A 282 -1.58 18.13 15.61
N LEU A 283 -1.51 16.86 16.01
CA LEU A 283 -2.18 15.79 15.28
C LEU A 283 -3.70 15.94 15.44
N PRO A 284 -4.49 15.88 14.35
CA PRO A 284 -5.94 16.03 14.41
C PRO A 284 -6.58 14.84 15.16
N LEU A 285 -7.85 15.01 15.58
CA LEU A 285 -8.67 13.92 16.08
C LEU A 285 -9.20 13.07 14.92
N GLY A 286 -9.04 11.76 15.03
CA GLY A 286 -9.57 10.80 14.07
C GLY A 286 -10.91 10.24 14.50
N HIS A 287 -11.72 9.86 13.50
CA HIS A 287 -13.03 9.25 13.73
C HIS A 287 -13.20 7.99 12.88
N LEU A 288 -13.73 6.93 13.49
CA LEU A 288 -14.23 5.78 12.76
C LEU A 288 -15.70 6.05 12.38
N THR A 289 -16.09 5.64 11.20
CA THR A 289 -17.49 5.71 10.77
C THR A 289 -18.36 4.84 11.68
N LEU A 290 -19.63 5.19 11.82
CA LEU A 290 -20.57 4.42 12.63
C LEU A 290 -20.62 2.96 12.19
N LYS A 291 -20.61 2.72 10.87
CA LYS A 291 -20.58 1.38 10.28
C LYS A 291 -19.38 0.54 10.79
N ILE A 292 -18.17 1.13 10.81
CA ILE A 292 -16.96 0.44 11.30
C ILE A 292 -17.06 0.18 12.81
N LYS A 293 -17.54 1.16 13.60
CA LYS A 293 -17.74 1.01 15.04
C LYS A 293 -18.69 -0.15 15.35
N VAL A 294 -19.84 -0.21 14.65
CA VAL A 294 -20.85 -1.27 14.83
C VAL A 294 -20.26 -2.63 14.47
N LEU A 295 -19.64 -2.78 13.30
CA LEU A 295 -19.04 -4.05 12.87
C LEU A 295 -17.95 -4.54 13.83
N ARG A 296 -17.09 -3.64 14.31
CA ARG A 296 -16.06 -3.95 15.30
C ARG A 296 -16.68 -4.43 16.63
N ASN A 297 -17.73 -3.76 17.10
CA ASN A 297 -18.38 -4.14 18.35
C ASN A 297 -19.10 -5.49 18.23
N ILE A 298 -19.80 -5.74 17.12
CA ILE A 298 -20.41 -7.03 16.82
C ILE A 298 -19.35 -8.14 16.82
N PHE A 299 -18.22 -7.94 16.17
CA PHE A 299 -17.12 -8.91 16.14
C PHE A 299 -16.56 -9.22 17.54
N LYS A 300 -16.50 -8.23 18.44
CA LYS A 300 -15.98 -8.41 19.79
C LYS A 300 -16.94 -9.14 20.74
N ILE A 301 -18.24 -9.01 20.50
CA ILE A 301 -19.30 -9.51 21.40
C ILE A 301 -19.79 -10.89 20.95
N LEU A 302 -19.94 -11.12 19.65
CA LEU A 302 -20.50 -12.34 19.12
C LEU A 302 -19.45 -13.43 18.89
N PRO A 303 -19.81 -14.72 19.07
CA PRO A 303 -19.01 -15.82 18.58
C PRO A 303 -18.69 -15.65 17.09
N PHE A 304 -17.47 -15.98 16.69
CA PHE A 304 -16.97 -15.74 15.32
C PHE A 304 -17.86 -16.38 14.24
N SER A 305 -18.42 -17.58 14.51
CA SER A 305 -19.35 -18.25 13.60
C SER A 305 -20.64 -17.45 13.33
N ILE A 306 -21.16 -16.77 14.35
CA ILE A 306 -22.34 -15.89 14.20
C ILE A 306 -21.97 -14.64 13.42
N TYR A 307 -20.82 -14.03 13.73
CA TYR A 307 -20.31 -12.89 12.98
C TYR A 307 -20.17 -13.19 11.49
N LEU A 308 -19.59 -14.35 11.11
CA LEU A 308 -19.49 -14.79 9.73
C LEU A 308 -20.85 -14.94 9.04
N LYS A 309 -21.84 -15.53 9.71
CA LYS A 309 -23.20 -15.64 9.16
C LYS A 309 -23.77 -14.27 8.83
N ILE A 310 -23.65 -13.30 9.74
CA ILE A 310 -24.10 -11.91 9.52
C ILE A 310 -23.41 -11.29 8.31
N LEU A 311 -22.09 -11.47 8.18
CA LEU A 311 -21.34 -10.95 7.05
C LEU A 311 -21.80 -11.57 5.72
N ARG A 312 -22.00 -12.90 5.67
CA ARG A 312 -22.47 -13.62 4.48
C ARG A 312 -23.84 -13.13 4.04
N ILE A 313 -24.82 -13.06 4.93
CA ILE A 313 -26.16 -12.51 4.65
C ILE A 313 -26.07 -11.09 4.09
N LYS A 314 -25.22 -10.25 4.67
CA LYS A 314 -25.06 -8.87 4.21
C LYS A 314 -24.46 -8.80 2.80
N ARG A 315 -23.50 -9.67 2.47
CA ARG A 315 -22.89 -9.75 1.13
C ARG A 315 -23.90 -10.24 0.08
N GLU A 316 -24.71 -11.26 0.42
CA GLU A 316 -25.75 -11.77 -0.46
C GLU A 316 -26.80 -10.71 -0.77
N ARG A 317 -27.26 -9.95 0.24
CA ARG A 317 -28.19 -8.83 0.03
C ARG A 317 -27.59 -7.71 -0.81
N ALA A 318 -26.29 -7.41 -0.66
CA ALA A 318 -25.63 -6.42 -1.49
C ALA A 318 -25.51 -6.88 -2.97
N LYS A 319 -25.29 -8.17 -3.22
CA LYS A 319 -25.33 -8.76 -4.58
C LYS A 319 -26.73 -8.67 -5.19
N CYS A 320 -27.80 -8.99 -4.43
CA CYS A 320 -29.18 -8.85 -4.88
C CYS A 320 -29.52 -7.41 -5.24
N CYS A 321 -29.13 -6.41 -4.43
CA CYS A 321 -29.40 -5.00 -4.75
C CYS A 321 -28.71 -4.55 -6.04
N LEU A 322 -27.48 -5.04 -6.31
CA LEU A 322 -26.77 -4.72 -7.56
C LEU A 322 -27.41 -5.37 -8.79
N LEU A 323 -27.99 -6.56 -8.68
CA LEU A 323 -28.73 -7.22 -9.74
C LEU A 323 -30.03 -6.50 -10.06
N TYR A 324 -30.76 -5.99 -9.06
CA TYR A 324 -32.00 -5.23 -9.26
C TYR A 324 -31.79 -3.84 -9.87
N THR A 325 -30.61 -3.25 -9.74
CA THR A 325 -30.29 -1.95 -10.37
C THR A 325 -29.77 -2.08 -11.80
N SER A 326 -29.33 -3.29 -12.22
CA SER A 326 -28.91 -3.54 -13.62
C SER A 326 -30.06 -3.89 -14.56
N ASP A 327 -31.21 -4.31 -14.02
CA ASP A 327 -32.42 -4.65 -14.82
C ASP A 327 -33.41 -3.47 -14.95
N ALA A 328 -33.05 -2.30 -14.41
CA ALA A 328 -33.90 -1.08 -14.45
C ALA A 328 -33.22 0.09 -15.16
N ALA A 329 -32.28 -0.19 -16.06
CA ALA A 329 -31.63 0.82 -16.92
C ALA A 329 -31.75 0.46 -18.41
#